data_1c935e2a029771f10c1db0867f6d986f
#
_entry.id   1c935e2a029771f10c1db0867f6d986f
#
_cell.length_a   1.000
_cell.length_b   1.000
_cell.length_c   1.000
_cell.angle_alpha   90.00
_cell.angle_beta   90.00
_cell.angle_gamma   90.00
#
_symmetry.space_group_name_H-M   'P 1'
#
loop_
_entity.id
_entity.type
_entity.pdbx_description
1 polymer ?
#
loop_
_entity_poly.entity_id
_entity_poly.type
_entity_poly.pdbx_seq_one_letter_code
_entity_poly.pdbx_strand_id
1 'polypeptide(L)'
;MTTGRAEICNKGKRRTVFLPGRLRRLLRKYLQKQKKTAGAVFTTRTGRPLDRSNIWRDMKALCESADVEPGKVFPLNLRHLFARTYYSLEKDLSRMADILGHSSVNTTRIYTMESGGVHQRQLERMGLIIT
;
A
#
# COMPACT_ATOMS: atom_id res chain seq x y z
N MET A 1 -6.38 -15.24 10.40
CA MET A 1 -5.19 -15.08 9.50
C MET A 1 -4.94 -16.28 8.57
N THR A 2 -5.72 -17.29 8.61
CA THR A 2 -5.57 -18.50 7.76
C THR A 2 -5.87 -18.26 6.29
N THR A 3 -6.82 -17.40 5.97
CA THR A 3 -7.31 -17.17 4.60
C THR A 3 -6.49 -16.17 3.76
N GLY A 4 -5.56 -15.43 4.35
CA GLY A 4 -4.83 -14.36 3.64
C GLY A 4 -5.66 -13.13 3.31
N ARG A 5 -6.80 -12.99 3.94
CA ARG A 5 -7.70 -11.85 3.76
C ARG A 5 -7.91 -11.14 5.10
N ALA A 6 -8.06 -9.84 5.05
CA ALA A 6 -8.47 -9.02 6.18
C ALA A 6 -9.56 -8.05 5.73
N GLU A 7 -10.55 -7.83 6.58
CA GLU A 7 -11.55 -6.82 6.34
C GLU A 7 -11.15 -5.53 7.03
N ILE A 8 -11.27 -4.43 6.33
CA ILE A 8 -11.09 -3.09 6.87
C ILE A 8 -12.36 -2.28 6.69
N CYS A 9 -12.66 -1.47 7.70
CA CYS A 9 -13.78 -0.53 7.66
C CYS A 9 -13.23 0.89 7.73
N ASN A 10 -13.55 1.71 6.75
CA ASN A 10 -13.19 3.11 6.74
C ASN A 10 -14.39 3.95 6.30
N LYS A 11 -14.78 4.93 7.14
CA LYS A 11 -15.95 5.80 6.89
C LYS A 11 -17.22 5.01 6.55
N GLY A 12 -17.49 3.92 7.29
CA GLY A 12 -18.65 3.05 7.08
C GLY A 12 -18.57 2.11 5.90
N LYS A 13 -17.54 2.19 5.06
CA LYS A 13 -17.34 1.28 3.93
C LYS A 13 -16.40 0.15 4.34
N ARG A 14 -16.87 -1.08 4.17
CA ARG A 14 -16.06 -2.29 4.36
C ARG A 14 -15.41 -2.70 3.05
N ARG A 15 -14.18 -3.14 3.14
CA ARG A 15 -13.48 -3.77 2.03
C ARG A 15 -12.54 -4.86 2.49
N THR A 16 -12.34 -5.84 1.64
CA THR A 16 -11.35 -6.89 1.84
C THR A 16 -9.99 -6.46 1.30
N VAL A 17 -8.95 -6.65 2.08
CA VAL A 17 -7.56 -6.52 1.65
C VAL A 17 -6.88 -7.88 1.67
N PHE A 18 -5.97 -8.08 0.73
CA PHE A 18 -5.23 -9.34 0.60
C PHE A 18 -3.85 -9.20 1.25
N LEU A 19 -3.48 -10.20 2.03
CA LEU A 19 -2.20 -10.26 2.72
C LEU A 19 -1.28 -11.25 2.02
N PRO A 20 -0.16 -10.79 1.42
CA PRO A 20 0.82 -11.67 0.82
C PRO A 20 1.36 -12.71 1.80
N GLY A 21 1.70 -13.89 1.30
CA GLY A 21 2.13 -15.02 2.15
C GLY A 21 3.32 -14.69 3.06
N ARG A 22 4.29 -13.92 2.56
CA ARG A 22 5.44 -13.45 3.36
C ARG A 22 5.01 -12.55 4.51
N LEU A 23 4.09 -11.60 4.25
CA LEU A 23 3.55 -10.71 5.28
C LEU A 23 2.78 -11.51 6.35
N ARG A 24 1.97 -12.48 5.94
CA ARG A 24 1.26 -13.37 6.89
C ARG A 24 2.21 -14.11 7.83
N ARG A 25 3.33 -14.63 7.28
CA ARG A 25 4.35 -15.30 8.08
C ARG A 25 4.99 -14.37 9.12
N LEU A 26 5.31 -13.15 8.70
CA LEU A 26 5.88 -12.13 9.60
C LEU A 26 4.89 -11.76 10.71
N LEU A 27 3.63 -11.53 10.37
CA LEU A 27 2.58 -11.21 11.35
C LEU A 27 2.36 -12.36 12.34
N ARG A 28 2.36 -13.60 11.88
CA ARG A 28 2.25 -14.77 12.79
C ARG A 28 3.42 -14.84 13.78
N LYS A 29 4.65 -14.69 13.29
CA LYS A 29 5.84 -14.64 14.16
C LYS A 29 5.76 -13.53 15.19
N TYR A 30 5.32 -12.34 14.75
CA TYR A 30 5.12 -11.21 15.65
C TYR A 30 4.09 -11.52 16.74
N LEU A 31 2.92 -12.04 16.37
CA LEU A 31 1.85 -12.37 17.32
C LEU A 31 2.28 -13.44 18.31
N GLN A 32 3.01 -14.47 17.86
CA GLN A 32 3.57 -15.50 18.72
C GLN A 32 4.57 -14.92 19.73
N LYS A 33 5.49 -14.06 19.25
CA LYS A 33 6.46 -13.37 20.12
C LYS A 33 5.76 -12.49 21.16
N GLN A 34 4.67 -11.83 20.80
CA GLN A 34 3.88 -10.99 21.69
C GLN A 34 2.86 -11.78 22.53
N LYS A 35 2.80 -13.11 22.36
CA LYS A 35 1.82 -14.00 23.05
C LYS A 35 0.36 -13.52 22.89
N LYS A 36 0.03 -12.96 21.71
CA LYS A 36 -1.29 -12.44 21.39
C LYS A 36 -2.14 -13.47 20.67
N THR A 37 -3.34 -13.73 21.22
CA THR A 37 -4.33 -14.63 20.63
C THR A 37 -5.57 -13.90 20.13
N ALA A 38 -5.86 -12.72 20.64
CA ALA A 38 -7.03 -11.92 20.30
C ALA A 38 -6.74 -10.43 20.49
N GLY A 39 -7.66 -9.58 19.99
CA GLY A 39 -7.60 -8.14 20.11
C GLY A 39 -6.75 -7.46 19.04
N ALA A 40 -6.31 -6.23 19.30
CA ALA A 40 -5.51 -5.45 18.37
C ALA A 40 -4.14 -6.06 18.15
N VAL A 41 -3.74 -6.18 16.88
CA VAL A 41 -2.43 -6.72 16.48
C VAL A 41 -1.30 -5.84 17.01
N PHE A 42 -1.39 -4.55 16.75
CA PHE A 42 -0.39 -3.57 17.17
C PHE A 42 -0.93 -2.72 18.32
N THR A 43 -0.17 -2.66 19.39
CA THR A 43 -0.57 -1.94 20.61
C THR A 43 0.57 -1.08 21.12
N THR A 44 0.21 -0.04 21.87
CA THR A 44 1.15 0.76 22.66
C THR A 44 1.73 -0.08 23.80
N ARG A 45 2.71 0.46 24.50
CA ARG A 45 3.29 -0.19 25.70
C ARG A 45 2.26 -0.43 26.81
N THR A 46 1.19 0.39 26.85
CA THR A 46 0.08 0.24 27.82
C THR A 46 -1.05 -0.67 27.34
N GLY A 47 -0.88 -1.35 26.19
CA GLY A 47 -1.86 -2.31 25.66
C GLY A 47 -2.99 -1.69 24.83
N ARG A 48 -3.02 -0.38 24.63
CA ARG A 48 -4.02 0.28 23.77
C ARG A 48 -3.69 0.06 22.29
N PRO A 49 -4.68 -0.09 21.40
CA PRO A 49 -4.42 -0.14 19.95
C PRO A 49 -3.63 1.08 19.50
N LEU A 50 -2.70 0.88 18.55
CA LEU A 50 -1.99 1.99 17.93
C LEU A 50 -2.98 2.84 17.12
N ASP A 51 -2.89 4.15 17.28
CA ASP A 51 -3.60 5.12 16.48
C ASP A 51 -2.72 5.74 15.38
N ARG A 52 -3.30 6.62 14.57
CA ARG A 52 -2.60 7.28 13.47
C ARG A 52 -1.44 8.15 13.97
N SER A 53 -1.57 8.79 15.11
CA SER A 53 -0.57 9.68 15.70
C SER A 53 0.64 8.88 16.19
N ASN A 54 0.41 7.71 16.80
CA ASN A 54 1.49 6.80 17.18
C ASN A 54 2.29 6.35 15.95
N ILE A 55 1.62 5.88 14.91
CA ILE A 55 2.26 5.41 13.69
C ILE A 55 3.08 6.53 13.03
N TRP A 56 2.49 7.73 12.94
CA TRP A 56 3.17 8.89 12.36
C TRP A 56 4.44 9.27 13.15
N ARG A 57 4.34 9.30 14.47
CA ARG A 57 5.46 9.62 15.38
C ARG A 57 6.58 8.60 15.26
N ASP A 58 6.23 7.30 15.27
CA ASP A 58 7.19 6.21 15.16
C ASP A 58 7.90 6.22 13.80
N MET A 59 7.17 6.50 12.71
CA MET A 59 7.77 6.68 11.39
C MET A 59 8.79 7.83 11.37
N LYS A 60 8.48 8.95 12.01
CA LYS A 60 9.40 10.10 12.10
C LYS A 60 10.64 9.78 12.93
N ALA A 61 10.49 9.08 14.05
CA ALA A 61 11.62 8.65 14.86
C ALA A 61 12.55 7.69 14.10
N LEU A 62 12.02 6.80 13.28
CA LEU A 62 12.81 5.90 12.44
C LEU A 62 13.62 6.64 11.37
N CYS A 63 13.14 7.78 10.87
CA CYS A 63 13.84 8.56 9.86
C CYS A 63 15.21 9.04 10.35
N GLU A 64 15.28 9.50 11.59
CA GLU A 64 16.54 9.96 12.20
C GLU A 64 17.56 8.83 12.27
N SER A 65 17.13 7.65 12.75
CA SER A 65 18.02 6.48 12.86
C SER A 65 18.44 5.89 11.51
N ALA A 66 17.68 6.12 10.46
CA ALA A 66 17.90 5.60 9.11
C ALA A 66 18.56 6.61 8.17
N ASP A 67 18.88 7.82 8.65
CA ASP A 67 19.40 8.94 7.85
C ASP A 67 18.52 9.25 6.62
N VAL A 68 17.21 9.27 6.82
CA VAL A 68 16.21 9.55 5.80
C VAL A 68 15.50 10.87 6.11
N GLU A 69 15.29 11.69 5.09
CA GLU A 69 14.60 12.97 5.25
C GLU A 69 13.16 12.79 5.75
N PRO A 70 12.81 13.29 6.95
CA PRO A 70 11.50 13.06 7.56
C PRO A 70 10.34 13.65 6.76
N GLY A 71 10.58 14.71 5.98
CA GLY A 71 9.54 15.35 5.15
C GLY A 71 8.93 14.45 4.09
N LYS A 72 9.67 13.42 3.66
CA LYS A 72 9.23 12.48 2.62
C LYS A 72 8.64 11.18 3.16
N VAL A 73 8.72 10.94 4.47
CA VAL A 73 8.29 9.69 5.10
C VAL A 73 6.96 9.89 5.82
N PHE A 74 5.88 9.52 5.17
CA PHE A 74 4.53 9.53 5.72
C PHE A 74 3.63 8.53 4.98
N PRO A 75 2.52 8.07 5.59
CA PRO A 75 1.69 6.99 5.05
C PRO A 75 1.21 7.21 3.61
N LEU A 76 0.90 8.44 3.23
CA LEU A 76 0.48 8.74 1.86
C LEU A 76 1.61 8.48 0.84
N ASN A 77 2.85 8.78 1.18
CA ASN A 77 3.99 8.49 0.29
C ASN A 77 4.25 6.99 0.14
N LEU A 78 4.02 6.19 1.18
CA LEU A 78 4.05 4.73 1.06
C LEU A 78 2.97 4.22 0.11
N ARG A 79 1.79 4.83 0.14
CA ARG A 79 0.71 4.53 -0.80
C ARG A 79 1.09 4.92 -2.23
N HIS A 80 1.73 6.07 -2.43
CA HIS A 80 2.24 6.48 -3.74
C HIS A 80 3.32 5.52 -4.27
N LEU A 81 4.24 5.11 -3.41
CA LEU A 81 5.26 4.13 -3.75
C LEU A 81 4.64 2.80 -4.18
N PHE A 82 3.68 2.30 -3.42
CA PHE A 82 2.93 1.09 -3.77
C PHE A 82 2.28 1.22 -5.14
N ALA A 83 1.54 2.30 -5.38
CA ALA A 83 0.82 2.52 -6.63
C ALA A 83 1.77 2.55 -7.85
N ARG A 84 2.89 3.26 -7.74
CA ARG A 84 3.91 3.32 -8.80
C ARG A 84 4.54 1.97 -9.07
N THR A 85 4.93 1.25 -8.01
CA THR A 85 5.53 -0.08 -8.12
C THR A 85 4.55 -1.07 -8.74
N TYR A 86 3.31 -1.09 -8.27
CA TYR A 86 2.27 -1.95 -8.83
C TYR A 86 2.05 -1.69 -10.32
N TYR A 87 1.86 -0.43 -10.69
CA TYR A 87 1.62 -0.06 -12.09
C TYR A 87 2.83 -0.34 -12.98
N SER A 88 4.05 -0.19 -12.49
CA SER A 88 5.25 -0.53 -13.26
C SER A 88 5.32 -2.02 -13.64
N LEU A 89 4.77 -2.88 -12.78
CA LEU A 89 4.77 -4.33 -12.97
C LEU A 89 3.56 -4.81 -13.78
N GLU A 90 2.37 -4.38 -13.39
CA GLU A 90 1.12 -4.98 -13.88
C GLU A 90 0.41 -4.15 -14.95
N LYS A 91 0.66 -2.84 -15.02
CA LYS A 91 0.01 -1.90 -15.97
C LYS A 91 -1.53 -1.91 -15.94
N ASP A 92 -2.13 -2.45 -14.88
CA ASP A 92 -3.58 -2.57 -14.70
C ASP A 92 -4.09 -1.49 -13.73
N LEU A 93 -4.58 -0.40 -14.31
CA LEU A 93 -5.06 0.77 -13.56
C LEU A 93 -6.36 0.46 -12.81
N SER A 94 -7.26 -0.31 -13.42
CA SER A 94 -8.55 -0.67 -12.83
C SER A 94 -8.34 -1.52 -11.58
N ARG A 95 -7.53 -2.56 -11.68
CA ARG A 95 -7.21 -3.43 -10.55
C ARG A 95 -6.44 -2.70 -9.46
N MET A 96 -5.55 -1.77 -9.84
CA MET A 96 -4.86 -0.93 -8.86
C MET A 96 -5.84 -0.04 -8.10
N ALA A 97 -6.85 0.54 -8.77
CA ALA A 97 -7.90 1.33 -8.13
C ALA A 97 -8.69 0.50 -7.11
N ASP A 98 -9.04 -0.74 -7.46
CA ASP A 98 -9.73 -1.67 -6.56
C ASP A 98 -8.88 -1.98 -5.31
N ILE A 99 -7.60 -2.29 -5.48
CA ILE A 99 -6.68 -2.58 -4.38
C ILE A 99 -6.53 -1.37 -3.46
N LEU A 100 -6.41 -0.18 -4.02
CA LEU A 100 -6.31 1.07 -3.27
C LEU A 100 -7.64 1.52 -2.65
N GLY A 101 -8.74 0.94 -3.10
CA GLY A 101 -10.10 1.29 -2.65
C GLY A 101 -10.57 2.65 -3.15
N HIS A 102 -10.14 3.04 -4.35
CA HIS A 102 -10.65 4.23 -5.01
C HIS A 102 -12.01 3.94 -5.65
N SER A 103 -12.97 4.83 -5.47
CA SER A 103 -14.28 4.76 -6.11
C SER A 103 -14.24 5.13 -7.61
N SER A 104 -13.17 5.77 -8.04
CA SER A 104 -12.95 6.19 -9.43
C SER A 104 -11.52 5.88 -9.87
N VAL A 105 -11.37 5.34 -11.08
CA VAL A 105 -10.07 5.11 -11.73
C VAL A 105 -9.32 6.44 -11.96
N ASN A 106 -10.03 7.55 -12.14
CA ASN A 106 -9.43 8.88 -12.32
C ASN A 106 -8.57 9.29 -11.12
N THR A 107 -8.98 8.97 -9.89
CA THR A 107 -8.18 9.22 -8.68
C THR A 107 -6.87 8.43 -8.70
N THR A 108 -6.87 7.25 -9.27
CA THR A 108 -5.68 6.39 -9.37
C THR A 108 -4.75 6.84 -10.49
N ARG A 109 -5.28 7.43 -11.54
CA ARG A 109 -4.56 7.86 -12.75
C ARG A 109 -3.46 8.87 -12.46
N ILE A 110 -3.57 9.67 -11.40
CA ILE A 110 -2.53 10.63 -11.00
C ILE A 110 -1.18 9.97 -10.70
N TYR A 111 -1.17 8.67 -10.32
CA TYR A 111 0.06 7.92 -10.06
C TYR A 111 0.73 7.38 -11.32
N THR A 112 0.06 7.44 -12.45
CA THR A 112 0.43 6.78 -13.69
C THR A 112 0.56 7.73 -14.87
N MET A 113 0.57 9.05 -14.62
CA MET A 113 0.81 10.04 -15.66
C MET A 113 2.17 9.80 -16.30
N GLU A 114 2.13 9.33 -17.54
CA GLU A 114 3.33 9.02 -18.32
C GLU A 114 3.56 10.12 -19.37
N SER A 115 4.82 10.30 -19.75
CA SER A 115 5.18 11.25 -20.81
C SER A 115 4.67 10.78 -22.18
N GLY A 116 4.43 11.72 -23.08
CA GLY A 116 4.01 11.40 -24.47
C GLY A 116 4.96 10.44 -25.19
N GLY A 117 6.24 10.45 -24.86
CA GLY A 117 7.23 9.51 -25.41
C GLY A 117 6.97 8.04 -25.05
N VAL A 118 6.35 7.78 -23.90
CA VAL A 118 5.93 6.40 -23.52
C VAL A 118 4.76 5.98 -24.41
N HIS A 119 3.78 6.83 -24.58
CA HIS A 119 2.62 6.57 -25.46
C HIS A 119 3.05 6.34 -26.90
N GLN A 120 3.95 7.16 -27.41
CA GLN A 120 4.48 6.99 -28.77
C GLN A 120 5.13 5.61 -28.96
N ARG A 121 6.01 5.21 -28.05
CA ARG A 121 6.64 3.87 -28.11
C ARG A 121 5.64 2.73 -28.04
N GLN A 122 4.58 2.89 -27.24
CA GLN A 122 3.52 1.89 -27.17
C GLN A 122 2.77 1.76 -28.49
N LEU A 123 2.44 2.91 -29.13
CA LEU A 123 1.77 2.93 -30.43
C LEU A 123 2.64 2.29 -31.53
N GLU A 124 3.95 2.58 -31.54
CA GLU A 124 4.90 1.96 -32.48
C GLU A 124 4.97 0.45 -32.31
N ARG A 125 4.96 -0.04 -31.06
CA ARG A 125 4.98 -1.48 -30.76
C ARG A 125 3.71 -2.23 -31.19
N MET A 126 2.59 -1.54 -31.38
CA MET A 126 1.37 -2.16 -31.87
C MET A 126 1.49 -2.66 -33.32
N GLY A 127 2.39 -2.08 -34.12
CA GLY A 127 2.63 -2.53 -35.50
C GLY A 127 1.42 -2.39 -36.42
N LEU A 128 0.50 -1.49 -36.12
CA LEU A 128 -0.76 -1.33 -36.89
C LEU A 128 -0.60 -0.41 -38.10
N ILE A 129 0.53 0.27 -38.24
CA ILE A 129 0.80 1.10 -39.39
C ILE A 129 1.43 0.23 -40.48
N ILE A 130 0.68 0.03 -41.54
CA ILE A 130 1.10 -0.71 -42.72
C ILE A 130 1.47 0.29 -43.81
N THR A 131 2.69 0.34 -44.16
CA THR A 131 3.22 1.14 -45.29
C THR A 131 3.70 0.27 -46.42
#